data_e9b2036ff8b88cfa9ef4f0db42a80781
#
_entry.id   e9b2036ff8b88cfa9ef4f0db42a80781
#
_cell.length_a   1.000
_cell.length_b   1.000
_cell.length_c   1.000
_cell.angle_alpha   90.00
_cell.angle_beta   90.00
_cell.angle_gamma   90.00
#
_symmetry.space_group_name_H-M   'P 1'
#
loop_
_entity.id
_entity.type
_entity.pdbx_description
1 polymer ?
#
loop_
_entity_poly.entity_id
_entity_poly.type
_entity_poly.pdbx_seq_one_letter_code
_entity_poly.pdbx_strand_id
1 'polypeptide(L)'
;MSDYTKTALVLGAGGFIGSHMVKRLRSEGYWVRGVDLKRPEFSDTEANEFIYGDLRDRSFVDRVIRFKGYLGNFYQSVPQQYHQTFDEIYQFAADMGGAGFIFTGENDADIMHNSVSINVNVLEAQKEFNDYTVTNTTKIFYSGSACMYPEHNQLDPDNPDCREESAYPANPDSEYGWEKLFSERLYLAYNRNYGIPVRIARYHNIFGPEGTWEGGREKAPAAICRKVAFLPEEGGGIEVWGDGL
;
A
#
# COMPACT_ATOMS: atom_id res chain seq x y z
N MET A 1 21.94 -21.21 -9.18
CA MET A 1 21.54 -20.04 -8.39
C MET A 1 20.83 -19.13 -9.35
N SER A 2 19.58 -18.78 -9.10
CA SER A 2 18.86 -17.85 -9.98
C SER A 2 19.48 -16.45 -9.83
N ASP A 3 19.87 -15.85 -10.95
CA ASP A 3 20.52 -14.54 -11.02
C ASP A 3 19.54 -13.38 -10.77
N TYR A 4 18.92 -13.36 -9.57
CA TYR A 4 18.14 -12.20 -9.17
C TYR A 4 19.07 -11.05 -8.80
N THR A 5 18.80 -9.87 -9.33
CA THR A 5 19.63 -8.69 -9.09
C THR A 5 19.35 -8.03 -7.74
N LYS A 6 18.11 -8.16 -7.25
CA LYS A 6 17.62 -7.57 -6.00
C LYS A 6 16.47 -8.38 -5.41
N THR A 7 16.10 -8.06 -4.19
CA THR A 7 14.99 -8.66 -3.45
C THR A 7 13.97 -7.60 -3.03
N ALA A 8 12.69 -7.94 -3.14
CA ALA A 8 11.61 -7.04 -2.74
C ALA A 8 10.54 -7.77 -1.90
N LEU A 9 10.04 -7.07 -0.90
CA LEU A 9 8.86 -7.44 -0.12
C LEU A 9 7.70 -6.53 -0.51
N VAL A 10 6.60 -7.10 -0.97
CA VAL A 10 5.38 -6.37 -1.32
C VAL A 10 4.30 -6.72 -0.31
N LEU A 11 3.93 -5.76 0.54
CA LEU A 11 2.86 -5.83 1.52
C LEU A 11 1.58 -5.28 0.90
N GLY A 12 0.50 -6.05 0.94
CA GLY A 12 -0.70 -5.76 0.15
C GLY A 12 -0.63 -6.34 -1.28
N ALA A 13 0.12 -7.43 -1.47
CA ALA A 13 0.42 -8.02 -2.78
C ALA A 13 -0.80 -8.68 -3.45
N GLY A 14 -1.86 -8.97 -2.71
CA GLY A 14 -3.13 -9.47 -3.24
C GLY A 14 -4.10 -8.38 -3.68
N GLY A 15 -3.81 -7.11 -3.35
CA GLY A 15 -4.57 -5.96 -3.80
C GLY A 15 -4.21 -5.51 -5.22
N PHE A 16 -5.01 -4.60 -5.78
CA PHE A 16 -4.84 -4.08 -7.14
C PHE A 16 -3.43 -3.51 -7.40
N ILE A 17 -3.00 -2.52 -6.62
CA ILE A 17 -1.69 -1.88 -6.82
C ILE A 17 -0.55 -2.87 -6.52
N GLY A 18 -0.68 -3.64 -5.43
CA GLY A 18 0.35 -4.59 -5.01
C GLY A 18 0.58 -5.70 -6.03
N SER A 19 -0.47 -6.23 -6.65
CA SER A 19 -0.34 -7.27 -7.70
C SER A 19 0.38 -6.74 -8.94
N HIS A 20 0.07 -5.53 -9.37
CA HIS A 20 0.80 -4.87 -10.48
C HIS A 20 2.26 -4.58 -10.11
N MET A 21 2.54 -4.19 -8.86
CA MET A 21 3.92 -4.00 -8.41
C MET A 21 4.70 -5.31 -8.40
N VAL A 22 4.09 -6.42 -7.98
CA VAL A 22 4.71 -7.75 -8.06
C VAL A 22 5.10 -8.07 -9.52
N LYS A 23 4.16 -7.93 -10.47
CA LYS A 23 4.42 -8.16 -11.90
C LYS A 23 5.57 -7.29 -12.41
N ARG A 24 5.58 -6.00 -12.06
CA ARG A 24 6.61 -5.06 -12.48
C ARG A 24 7.99 -5.44 -11.92
N LEU A 25 8.11 -5.69 -10.63
CA LEU A 25 9.37 -6.08 -10.00
C LEU A 25 9.91 -7.40 -10.58
N ARG A 26 9.02 -8.38 -10.81
CA ARG A 26 9.41 -9.63 -11.46
C ARG A 26 9.97 -9.40 -12.86
N SER A 27 9.35 -8.53 -13.66
CA SER A 27 9.83 -8.19 -15.01
C SER A 27 11.19 -7.46 -14.99
N GLU A 28 11.52 -6.80 -13.88
CA GLU A 28 12.81 -6.15 -13.66
C GLU A 28 13.87 -7.07 -13.03
N GLY A 29 13.56 -8.36 -12.85
CA GLY A 29 14.52 -9.35 -12.36
C GLY A 29 14.66 -9.40 -10.84
N TYR A 30 13.70 -8.87 -10.08
CA TYR A 30 13.69 -9.01 -8.62
C TYR A 30 13.23 -10.40 -8.19
N TRP A 31 13.77 -10.87 -7.08
CA TRP A 31 13.11 -11.89 -6.29
C TRP A 31 12.06 -11.23 -5.39
N VAL A 32 10.79 -11.63 -5.49
CA VAL A 32 9.68 -10.96 -4.85
C VAL A 32 8.96 -11.88 -3.88
N ARG A 33 8.82 -11.42 -2.63
CA ARG A 33 7.86 -11.96 -1.66
C ARG A 33 6.63 -11.07 -1.64
N GLY A 34 5.46 -11.66 -1.90
CA GLY A 34 4.16 -11.03 -1.69
C GLY A 34 3.55 -11.45 -0.36
N VAL A 35 2.94 -10.51 0.35
CA VAL A 35 2.20 -10.77 1.61
C VAL A 35 0.85 -10.09 1.55
N ASP A 36 -0.22 -10.84 1.86
CA ASP A 36 -1.58 -10.31 1.93
C ASP A 36 -2.49 -11.27 2.72
N LEU A 37 -3.68 -10.82 3.06
CA LEU A 37 -4.78 -11.65 3.57
C LEU A 37 -5.41 -12.52 2.49
N LYS A 38 -5.30 -12.13 1.22
CA LYS A 38 -5.88 -12.80 0.05
C LYS A 38 -4.94 -12.79 -1.14
N ARG A 39 -5.17 -13.68 -2.11
CA ARG A 39 -4.52 -13.60 -3.43
C ARG A 39 -5.15 -12.52 -4.30
N PRO A 40 -4.44 -12.08 -5.36
CA PRO A 40 -5.05 -11.28 -6.42
C PRO A 40 -6.30 -11.96 -6.97
N GLU A 41 -7.32 -11.16 -7.27
CA GLU A 41 -8.64 -11.67 -7.67
C GLU A 41 -8.70 -12.04 -9.16
N PHE A 42 -7.98 -11.30 -10.01
CA PHE A 42 -8.15 -11.38 -11.46
C PHE A 42 -7.04 -12.15 -12.19
N SER A 43 -5.93 -12.41 -11.51
CA SER A 43 -4.81 -13.18 -12.08
C SER A 43 -4.02 -13.88 -10.98
N ASP A 44 -3.29 -14.93 -11.35
CA ASP A 44 -2.35 -15.56 -10.43
C ASP A 44 -1.20 -14.60 -10.08
N THR A 45 -0.72 -14.70 -8.86
CA THR A 45 0.44 -13.91 -8.45
C THR A 45 1.72 -14.40 -9.13
N GLU A 46 2.54 -13.46 -9.58
CA GLU A 46 3.88 -13.74 -10.12
C GLU A 46 4.98 -13.72 -9.05
N ALA A 47 4.63 -13.50 -7.78
CA ALA A 47 5.61 -13.50 -6.69
C ALA A 47 6.35 -14.86 -6.62
N ASN A 48 7.66 -14.82 -6.33
CA ASN A 48 8.43 -16.04 -6.09
C ASN A 48 7.95 -16.79 -4.85
N GLU A 49 7.47 -16.03 -3.87
CA GLU A 49 6.87 -16.55 -2.65
C GLU A 49 5.67 -15.68 -2.28
N PHE A 50 4.54 -16.29 -1.97
CA PHE A 50 3.35 -15.59 -1.50
C PHE A 50 2.92 -16.14 -0.14
N ILE A 51 2.86 -15.27 0.86
CA ILE A 51 2.56 -15.64 2.23
C ILE A 51 1.24 -15.00 2.65
N TYR A 52 0.34 -15.83 3.16
CA TYR A 52 -0.91 -15.37 3.75
C TYR A 52 -0.71 -14.98 5.21
N GLY A 53 -1.20 -13.82 5.58
CA GLY A 53 -1.24 -13.41 6.97
C GLY A 53 -1.61 -11.97 7.19
N ASP A 54 -1.87 -11.67 8.45
CA ASP A 54 -2.35 -10.37 8.90
C ASP A 54 -1.18 -9.51 9.38
N LEU A 55 -0.96 -8.40 8.71
CA LEU A 55 0.10 -7.44 9.07
C LEU A 55 -0.20 -6.63 10.34
N ARG A 56 -1.41 -6.75 10.89
CA ARG A 56 -1.75 -6.23 12.22
C ARG A 56 -1.16 -7.12 13.34
N ASP A 57 -0.83 -8.37 13.03
CA ASP A 57 -0.08 -9.25 13.94
C ASP A 57 1.42 -8.93 13.87
N ARG A 58 1.93 -8.29 14.92
CA ARG A 58 3.34 -7.95 15.03
C ARG A 58 4.25 -9.16 14.85
N SER A 59 3.90 -10.30 15.45
CA SER A 59 4.73 -11.50 15.38
C SER A 59 4.80 -12.08 13.96
N PHE A 60 3.72 -11.89 13.19
CA PHE A 60 3.71 -12.23 11.76
C PHE A 60 4.60 -11.31 10.95
N VAL A 61 4.53 -9.98 11.18
CA VAL A 61 5.39 -9.01 10.49
C VAL A 61 6.87 -9.28 10.76
N ASP A 62 7.25 -9.58 12.01
CA ASP A 62 8.64 -9.94 12.37
C ASP A 62 9.18 -11.15 11.59
N ARG A 63 8.31 -12.08 11.23
CA ARG A 63 8.70 -13.25 10.42
C ARG A 63 8.86 -12.91 8.94
N VAL A 64 7.90 -12.15 8.36
CA VAL A 64 7.87 -11.94 6.91
C VAL A 64 8.83 -10.86 6.41
N ILE A 65 9.23 -9.92 7.27
CA ILE A 65 10.17 -8.85 6.92
C ILE A 65 11.62 -9.37 6.74
N ARG A 66 11.91 -10.56 7.24
CA ARG A 66 13.23 -11.18 7.16
C ARG A 66 13.34 -12.04 5.91
N PHE A 67 14.33 -11.75 5.06
CA PHE A 67 14.46 -12.44 3.77
C PHE A 67 14.74 -13.95 3.91
N LYS A 68 15.59 -14.37 4.83
CA LYS A 68 16.00 -15.78 5.00
C LYS A 68 15.45 -16.45 6.26
N GLY A 69 14.30 -16.08 6.75
CA GLY A 69 13.83 -16.52 8.04
C GLY A 69 12.54 -17.33 8.10
N TYR A 70 11.91 -17.59 6.99
CA TYR A 70 10.64 -18.31 7.00
C TYR A 70 10.78 -19.84 7.13
N LEU A 71 12.00 -20.40 7.09
CA LEU A 71 12.28 -21.84 7.19
C LEU A 71 12.23 -22.36 8.64
N GLY A 72 11.17 -22.06 9.40
CA GLY A 72 10.86 -22.70 10.69
C GLY A 72 11.93 -22.52 11.77
N ASN A 73 12.02 -23.47 12.71
CA ASN A 73 12.90 -23.45 13.88
C ASN A 73 14.43 -23.35 13.59
N PHE A 74 14.82 -23.21 12.33
CA PHE A 74 16.21 -23.05 11.90
C PHE A 74 16.83 -21.70 12.27
N TYR A 75 16.00 -20.72 12.69
CA TYR A 75 16.42 -19.34 12.95
C TYR A 75 17.42 -19.20 14.12
N GLN A 76 17.29 -20.04 15.13
CA GLN A 76 18.16 -19.97 16.31
C GLN A 76 19.59 -20.48 16.05
N SER A 77 19.82 -21.16 14.92
CA SER A 77 21.12 -21.74 14.57
C SER A 77 21.88 -20.99 13.46
N VAL A 78 21.27 -19.97 12.82
CA VAL A 78 21.93 -19.18 11.79
C VAL A 78 22.66 -18.01 12.44
N PRO A 79 24.00 -17.91 12.33
CA PRO A 79 24.72 -16.76 12.85
C PRO A 79 24.17 -15.45 12.30
N GLN A 80 24.10 -14.42 13.14
CA GLN A 80 23.51 -13.09 12.89
C GLN A 80 24.00 -12.43 11.59
N GLN A 81 25.25 -12.67 11.22
CA GLN A 81 25.87 -12.16 9.98
C GLN A 81 25.26 -12.67 8.66
N TYR A 82 24.42 -13.71 8.73
CA TYR A 82 23.72 -14.27 7.56
C TYR A 82 22.24 -13.86 7.49
N HIS A 83 21.78 -13.04 8.43
CA HIS A 83 20.44 -12.46 8.33
C HIS A 83 20.45 -11.42 7.21
N GLN A 84 19.71 -11.69 6.15
CA GLN A 84 19.56 -10.77 5.02
C GLN A 84 18.21 -10.05 5.10
N THR A 85 18.23 -8.75 4.80
CA THR A 85 17.04 -7.94 4.58
C THR A 85 16.61 -8.01 3.12
N PHE A 86 15.41 -7.55 2.84
CA PHE A 86 15.03 -7.14 1.48
C PHE A 86 15.78 -5.85 1.11
N ASP A 87 16.12 -5.71 -0.16
CA ASP A 87 16.65 -4.45 -0.68
C ASP A 87 15.57 -3.36 -0.65
N GLU A 88 14.32 -3.75 -0.92
CA GLU A 88 13.19 -2.84 -0.99
C GLU A 88 11.92 -3.46 -0.38
N ILE A 89 11.16 -2.64 0.36
CA ILE A 89 9.85 -2.97 0.91
C ILE A 89 8.83 -2.00 0.32
N TYR A 90 7.77 -2.53 -0.28
CA TYR A 90 6.67 -1.78 -0.85
C TYR A 90 5.43 -1.95 0.02
N GLN A 91 5.07 -0.91 0.76
CA GLN A 91 3.94 -0.94 1.69
C GLN A 91 2.68 -0.36 1.04
N PHE A 92 1.81 -1.25 0.57
CA PHE A 92 0.49 -0.95 -0.01
C PHE A 92 -0.65 -1.46 0.85
N ALA A 93 -0.37 -2.28 1.87
CA ALA A 93 -1.40 -2.84 2.73
C ALA A 93 -2.06 -1.73 3.55
N ALA A 94 -3.36 -1.61 3.42
CA ALA A 94 -4.18 -0.65 4.15
C ALA A 94 -5.63 -1.12 4.16
N ASP A 95 -6.40 -0.66 5.12
CA ASP A 95 -7.85 -0.76 5.05
C ASP A 95 -8.38 0.45 4.28
N MET A 96 -8.83 0.21 3.05
CA MET A 96 -9.23 1.28 2.13
C MET A 96 -10.24 0.82 1.08
N GLY A 97 -10.92 1.78 0.48
CA GLY A 97 -11.90 1.55 -0.58
C GLY A 97 -12.16 2.77 -1.43
N GLY A 98 -13.27 2.77 -2.15
CA GLY A 98 -13.81 3.93 -2.87
C GLY A 98 -14.50 4.92 -1.93
N ALA A 99 -15.08 5.98 -2.49
CA ALA A 99 -15.77 7.03 -1.75
C ALA A 99 -16.87 6.47 -0.82
N GLY A 100 -17.64 5.49 -1.27
CA GLY A 100 -18.69 4.83 -0.48
C GLY A 100 -18.17 4.04 0.73
N PHE A 101 -16.87 3.79 0.84
CA PHE A 101 -16.26 3.14 2.00
C PHE A 101 -15.59 4.17 2.93
N ILE A 102 -14.99 5.22 2.35
CA ILE A 102 -14.15 6.18 3.09
C ILE A 102 -14.99 7.30 3.73
N PHE A 103 -16.08 7.74 3.08
CA PHE A 103 -16.82 8.94 3.49
C PHE A 103 -18.14 8.65 4.20
N THR A 104 -18.48 7.39 4.49
CA THR A 104 -19.73 7.07 5.20
C THR A 104 -19.66 7.30 6.71
N GLY A 105 -18.44 7.34 7.27
CA GLY A 105 -18.23 7.37 8.72
C GLY A 105 -18.34 6.02 9.41
N GLU A 106 -18.87 5.01 8.72
CA GLU A 106 -19.13 3.69 9.31
C GLU A 106 -17.86 2.86 9.55
N ASN A 107 -16.79 3.17 8.80
CA ASN A 107 -15.53 2.42 8.82
C ASN A 107 -14.34 3.18 9.41
N ASP A 108 -14.55 4.39 9.91
CA ASP A 108 -13.48 5.32 10.31
C ASP A 108 -12.54 4.72 11.35
N ALA A 109 -13.10 4.14 12.41
CA ALA A 109 -12.31 3.54 13.47
C ALA A 109 -11.46 2.37 12.97
N ASP A 110 -12.03 1.52 12.12
CA ASP A 110 -11.33 0.36 11.52
C ASP A 110 -10.25 0.81 10.54
N ILE A 111 -10.53 1.78 9.69
CA ILE A 111 -9.57 2.38 8.75
C ILE A 111 -8.34 2.89 9.51
N MET A 112 -8.55 3.73 10.51
CA MET A 112 -7.47 4.30 11.32
C MET A 112 -6.72 3.22 12.09
N HIS A 113 -7.42 2.37 12.84
CA HIS A 113 -6.80 1.34 13.66
C HIS A 113 -6.00 0.34 12.84
N ASN A 114 -6.60 -0.19 11.77
CA ASN A 114 -5.97 -1.24 10.98
C ASN A 114 -4.75 -0.72 10.22
N SER A 115 -4.87 0.41 9.55
CA SER A 115 -3.78 0.98 8.75
C SER A 115 -2.62 1.45 9.61
N VAL A 116 -2.90 2.12 10.74
CA VAL A 116 -1.85 2.54 11.70
C VAL A 116 -1.15 1.32 12.29
N SER A 117 -1.89 0.29 12.70
CA SER A 117 -1.31 -0.94 13.27
C SER A 117 -0.35 -1.61 12.29
N ILE A 118 -0.73 -1.73 11.01
CA ILE A 118 0.14 -2.27 9.96
C ILE A 118 1.43 -1.43 9.84
N ASN A 119 1.30 -0.11 9.71
CA ASN A 119 2.43 0.78 9.49
C ASN A 119 3.40 0.79 10.69
N VAL A 120 2.88 0.81 11.92
CA VAL A 120 3.69 0.71 13.14
C VAL A 120 4.43 -0.61 13.20
N ASN A 121 3.75 -1.73 12.93
CA ASN A 121 4.37 -3.06 12.97
C ASN A 121 5.51 -3.19 11.95
N VAL A 122 5.32 -2.69 10.73
CA VAL A 122 6.35 -2.71 9.68
C VAL A 122 7.57 -1.87 10.08
N LEU A 123 7.34 -0.67 10.58
CA LEU A 123 8.42 0.24 10.98
C LEU A 123 9.20 -0.27 12.20
N GLU A 124 8.51 -0.75 13.23
CA GLU A 124 9.16 -1.31 14.42
C GLU A 124 9.94 -2.59 14.08
N ALA A 125 9.38 -3.49 13.25
CA ALA A 125 10.07 -4.68 12.81
C ALA A 125 11.34 -4.35 12.01
N GLN A 126 11.29 -3.36 11.13
CA GLN A 126 12.45 -2.92 10.36
C GLN A 126 13.50 -2.23 11.25
N LYS A 127 13.07 -1.41 12.20
CA LYS A 127 13.96 -0.77 13.17
C LYS A 127 14.71 -1.81 13.99
N GLU A 128 13.98 -2.74 14.63
CA GLU A 128 14.61 -3.81 15.41
C GLU A 128 15.56 -4.67 14.56
N PHE A 129 15.18 -4.92 13.31
CA PHE A 129 16.06 -5.66 12.40
C PHE A 129 17.35 -4.89 12.13
N ASN A 130 17.30 -3.58 11.95
CA ASN A 130 18.47 -2.73 11.73
C ASN A 130 19.42 -2.69 12.94
N ASP A 131 18.89 -2.77 14.17
CA ASP A 131 19.71 -2.82 15.39
C ASP A 131 20.57 -4.09 15.44
N TYR A 132 20.16 -5.15 14.73
CA TYR A 132 20.89 -6.42 14.64
C TYR A 132 21.78 -6.56 13.40
N THR A 133 21.73 -5.60 12.46
CA THR A 133 22.51 -5.68 11.20
C THR A 133 23.45 -4.50 11.07
N VAL A 134 24.64 -4.72 10.52
CA VAL A 134 25.67 -3.68 10.36
C VAL A 134 25.32 -2.68 9.25
N THR A 135 24.35 -3.01 8.37
CA THR A 135 23.99 -2.19 7.22
C THR A 135 22.47 -1.99 7.13
N ASN A 136 22.03 -0.77 7.39
CA ASN A 136 20.63 -0.36 7.15
C ASN A 136 20.51 0.09 5.69
N THR A 137 20.25 -0.85 4.78
CA THR A 137 20.13 -0.57 3.34
C THR A 137 18.74 -0.75 2.76
N THR A 138 17.82 -1.38 3.52
CA THR A 138 16.43 -1.60 3.07
C THR A 138 15.72 -0.27 2.87
N LYS A 139 15.23 -0.04 1.65
CA LYS A 139 14.40 1.12 1.33
C LYS A 139 12.93 0.77 1.50
N ILE A 140 12.17 1.62 2.18
CA ILE A 140 10.72 1.44 2.30
C ILE A 140 10.03 2.46 1.42
N PHE A 141 9.18 1.96 0.52
CA PHE A 141 8.20 2.76 -0.20
C PHE A 141 6.87 2.72 0.54
N TYR A 142 6.29 3.88 0.84
CA TYR A 142 4.97 4.02 1.45
C TYR A 142 3.98 4.69 0.49
N SER A 143 2.81 4.08 0.33
CA SER A 143 1.71 4.64 -0.45
C SER A 143 0.87 5.59 0.39
N GLY A 144 1.12 6.88 0.26
CA GLY A 144 0.25 7.96 0.72
C GLY A 144 -0.97 8.13 -0.19
N SER A 145 -1.76 9.18 0.04
CA SER A 145 -2.98 9.48 -0.72
C SER A 145 -3.17 10.97 -0.91
N ALA A 146 -3.82 11.38 -1.99
CA ALA A 146 -4.26 12.75 -2.18
C ALA A 146 -5.33 13.18 -1.15
N CYS A 147 -6.04 12.24 -0.52
CA CYS A 147 -6.97 12.54 0.56
C CYS A 147 -6.32 13.17 1.81
N MET A 148 -4.97 13.19 1.88
CA MET A 148 -4.28 13.89 2.96
C MET A 148 -4.17 15.42 2.75
N TYR A 149 -4.43 15.93 1.54
CA TYR A 149 -4.46 17.36 1.29
C TYR A 149 -5.68 17.99 1.94
N PRO A 150 -5.58 19.25 2.38
CA PRO A 150 -6.74 20.00 2.86
C PRO A 150 -7.87 20.03 1.82
N GLU A 151 -9.09 19.87 2.27
CA GLU A 151 -10.28 19.89 1.40
C GLU A 151 -10.30 21.14 0.50
N HIS A 152 -10.02 22.32 1.06
CA HIS A 152 -10.05 23.58 0.33
C HIS A 152 -9.06 23.67 -0.83
N ASN A 153 -8.01 22.82 -0.86
CA ASN A 153 -7.05 22.76 -1.96
C ASN A 153 -7.64 22.06 -3.21
N GLN A 154 -8.76 21.37 -3.07
CA GLN A 154 -9.34 20.53 -4.11
C GLN A 154 -10.76 20.99 -4.53
N LEU A 155 -11.30 22.04 -3.91
CA LEU A 155 -12.66 22.53 -4.18
C LEU A 155 -12.77 23.29 -5.53
N ASP A 156 -11.68 23.90 -5.98
CA ASP A 156 -11.64 24.56 -7.28
C ASP A 156 -11.08 23.60 -8.34
N PRO A 157 -11.91 23.04 -9.23
CA PRO A 157 -11.45 22.08 -10.24
C PRO A 157 -10.51 22.71 -11.27
N ASP A 158 -10.60 24.03 -11.48
CA ASP A 158 -9.77 24.74 -12.45
C ASP A 158 -8.40 25.12 -11.88
N ASN A 159 -8.26 25.13 -10.55
CA ASN A 159 -7.02 25.52 -9.88
C ASN A 159 -6.75 24.69 -8.60
N PRO A 160 -6.68 23.36 -8.70
CA PRO A 160 -6.39 22.53 -7.53
C PRO A 160 -4.94 22.74 -7.06
N ASP A 161 -4.74 22.88 -5.76
CA ASP A 161 -3.39 22.96 -5.16
C ASP A 161 -3.01 21.64 -4.45
N CYS A 162 -2.43 20.71 -5.20
CA CYS A 162 -1.93 19.44 -4.69
C CYS A 162 -0.39 19.33 -4.73
N ARG A 163 0.31 20.47 -4.60
CA ARG A 163 1.76 20.47 -4.42
C ARG A 163 2.11 19.86 -3.07
N GLU A 164 3.28 19.25 -2.96
CA GLU A 164 3.67 18.52 -1.74
C GLU A 164 3.62 19.41 -0.48
N GLU A 165 4.04 20.66 -0.57
CA GLU A 165 4.01 21.62 0.52
C GLU A 165 2.61 22.07 0.94
N SER A 166 1.63 21.98 0.05
CA SER A 166 0.26 22.48 0.29
C SER A 166 -0.56 21.55 1.22
N ALA A 167 0.00 20.41 1.62
CA ALA A 167 -0.62 19.56 2.64
C ALA A 167 -0.70 20.23 4.04
N TYR A 168 -0.08 21.39 4.20
CA TYR A 168 -0.08 22.12 5.48
C TYR A 168 -0.49 23.60 5.28
N PRO A 169 -1.31 24.16 6.21
CA PRO A 169 -1.86 23.55 7.42
C PRO A 169 -2.80 22.38 7.11
N ALA A 170 -2.70 21.29 7.87
CA ALA A 170 -3.45 20.06 7.61
C ALA A 170 -4.95 20.23 7.90
N ASN A 171 -5.78 19.79 6.95
CA ASN A 171 -7.23 19.70 7.09
C ASN A 171 -7.81 18.66 6.10
N PRO A 172 -7.39 17.38 6.21
CA PRO A 172 -7.99 16.30 5.44
C PRO A 172 -9.52 16.22 5.64
N ASP A 173 -10.23 15.79 4.61
CA ASP A 173 -11.68 15.71 4.56
C ASP A 173 -12.27 14.42 5.19
N SER A 174 -11.41 13.51 5.62
CA SER A 174 -11.83 12.19 6.10
C SER A 174 -10.81 11.60 7.08
N GLU A 175 -11.25 10.68 7.94
CA GLU A 175 -10.37 9.95 8.85
C GLU A 175 -9.33 9.12 8.08
N TYR A 176 -9.66 8.64 6.89
CA TYR A 176 -8.68 8.04 5.98
C TYR A 176 -7.57 9.02 5.59
N GLY A 177 -7.92 10.26 5.26
CA GLY A 177 -6.95 11.31 4.95
C GLY A 177 -6.05 11.64 6.13
N TRP A 178 -6.61 11.71 7.34
CA TRP A 178 -5.86 11.92 8.58
C TRP A 178 -4.93 10.74 8.88
N GLU A 179 -5.38 9.50 8.71
CA GLU A 179 -4.51 8.32 8.87
C GLU A 179 -3.34 8.36 7.90
N LYS A 180 -3.60 8.64 6.62
CA LYS A 180 -2.56 8.71 5.60
C LYS A 180 -1.52 9.79 5.88
N LEU A 181 -1.95 10.95 6.35
CA LEU A 181 -1.06 12.04 6.75
C LEU A 181 -0.26 11.68 8.02
N PHE A 182 -0.91 11.09 9.01
CA PHE A 182 -0.23 10.59 10.21
C PHE A 182 0.85 9.57 9.85
N SER A 183 0.51 8.58 9.04
CA SER A 183 1.45 7.53 8.62
C SER A 183 2.61 8.10 7.81
N GLU A 184 2.39 9.06 6.89
CA GLU A 184 3.48 9.77 6.21
C GLU A 184 4.45 10.39 7.22
N ARG A 185 3.94 11.11 8.21
CA ARG A 185 4.77 11.72 9.25
C ARG A 185 5.50 10.70 10.10
N LEU A 186 4.87 9.56 10.37
CA LEU A 186 5.47 8.45 11.10
C LEU A 186 6.67 7.88 10.33
N TYR A 187 6.51 7.56 9.04
CA TYR A 187 7.61 7.11 8.18
C TYR A 187 8.77 8.12 8.13
N LEU A 188 8.46 9.40 7.97
CA LEU A 188 9.48 10.47 8.00
C LEU A 188 10.17 10.60 9.36
N ALA A 189 9.46 10.37 10.46
CA ALA A 189 10.06 10.36 11.79
C ALA A 189 11.03 9.18 11.97
N TYR A 190 10.65 7.99 11.52
CA TYR A 190 11.54 6.82 11.55
C TYR A 190 12.77 7.00 10.64
N ASN A 191 12.62 7.66 9.50
CA ASN A 191 13.76 8.03 8.68
C ASN A 191 14.73 8.96 9.44
N ARG A 192 14.21 10.01 10.09
CA ARG A 192 15.06 10.98 10.83
C ARG A 192 15.72 10.37 12.06
N ASN A 193 14.99 9.56 12.82
CA ASN A 193 15.44 9.09 14.12
C ASN A 193 16.26 7.80 14.04
N TYR A 194 15.96 6.94 13.07
CA TYR A 194 16.54 5.60 12.96
C TYR A 194 17.25 5.35 11.62
N GLY A 195 17.30 6.36 10.74
CA GLY A 195 18.01 6.26 9.46
C GLY A 195 17.38 5.30 8.46
N ILE A 196 16.12 4.87 8.64
CA ILE A 196 15.43 4.00 7.69
C ILE A 196 15.17 4.77 6.39
N PRO A 197 15.73 4.38 5.23
CA PRO A 197 15.49 5.08 3.98
C PRO A 197 14.03 4.93 3.54
N VAL A 198 13.30 6.03 3.44
CA VAL A 198 11.88 6.06 3.07
C VAL A 198 11.68 6.84 1.78
N ARG A 199 10.76 6.37 0.94
CA ARG A 199 10.18 7.09 -0.20
C ARG A 199 8.68 7.04 -0.08
N ILE A 200 8.02 8.18 -0.29
CA ILE A 200 6.57 8.32 -0.15
C ILE A 200 6.01 8.87 -1.45
N ALA A 201 4.91 8.29 -1.93
CA ALA A 201 4.13 8.85 -3.01
C ALA A 201 2.69 9.08 -2.53
N ARG A 202 2.16 10.26 -2.76
CA ARG A 202 0.75 10.60 -2.53
C ARG A 202 -0.03 10.25 -3.78
N TYR A 203 -0.67 9.09 -3.75
CA TYR A 203 -1.45 8.63 -4.90
C TYR A 203 -2.74 9.43 -5.05
N HIS A 204 -2.97 9.92 -6.24
CA HIS A 204 -4.28 10.34 -6.69
C HIS A 204 -5.13 9.11 -7.05
N ASN A 205 -6.25 9.28 -7.74
CA ASN A 205 -7.12 8.17 -8.07
C ASN A 205 -6.46 7.18 -9.04
N ILE A 206 -6.02 6.04 -8.52
CA ILE A 206 -5.44 4.96 -9.31
C ILE A 206 -6.57 4.04 -9.77
N PHE A 207 -6.64 3.76 -11.07
CA PHE A 207 -7.57 2.85 -11.69
C PHE A 207 -6.92 2.15 -12.89
N GLY A 208 -7.47 1.03 -13.31
CA GLY A 208 -6.97 0.28 -14.46
C GLY A 208 -7.39 -1.18 -14.45
N PRO A 209 -6.86 -1.98 -15.40
CA PRO A 209 -7.14 -3.41 -15.48
C PRO A 209 -6.84 -4.12 -14.15
N GLU A 210 -7.65 -5.11 -13.81
CA GLU A 210 -7.56 -5.87 -12.55
C GLU A 210 -7.84 -5.02 -11.29
N GLY A 211 -8.38 -3.81 -11.43
CA GLY A 211 -8.91 -3.02 -10.32
C GLY A 211 -10.34 -3.42 -9.99
N THR A 212 -10.77 -3.15 -8.75
CA THR A 212 -12.18 -3.34 -8.34
C THR A 212 -13.11 -2.50 -9.22
N TRP A 213 -14.16 -3.12 -9.77
CA TRP A 213 -15.09 -2.51 -10.70
C TRP A 213 -16.55 -2.52 -10.23
N GLU A 214 -16.83 -3.20 -9.09
CA GLU A 214 -18.15 -3.29 -8.45
C GLU A 214 -18.03 -3.39 -6.93
N GLY A 215 -19.17 -3.35 -6.21
CA GLY A 215 -19.24 -3.59 -4.77
C GLY A 215 -19.00 -2.35 -3.90
N GLY A 216 -19.03 -1.13 -4.47
CA GLY A 216 -18.93 0.13 -3.74
C GLY A 216 -17.50 0.56 -3.37
N ARG A 217 -16.49 -0.22 -3.76
CA ARG A 217 -15.07 0.12 -3.57
C ARG A 217 -14.38 0.57 -4.85
N GLU A 218 -15.09 0.53 -5.97
CA GLU A 218 -14.58 0.93 -7.29
C GLU A 218 -14.39 2.44 -7.39
N LYS A 219 -13.41 2.86 -8.19
CA LYS A 219 -13.22 4.25 -8.56
C LYS A 219 -14.15 4.66 -9.71
N ALA A 220 -14.47 5.95 -9.82
CA ALA A 220 -15.42 6.47 -10.80
C ALA A 220 -15.18 5.98 -12.24
N PRO A 221 -13.96 5.95 -12.81
CA PRO A 221 -13.75 5.43 -14.16
C PRO A 221 -14.17 3.96 -14.31
N ALA A 222 -13.87 3.10 -13.31
CA ALA A 222 -14.27 1.70 -13.34
C ALA A 222 -15.80 1.55 -13.24
N ALA A 223 -16.45 2.33 -12.36
CA ALA A 223 -17.90 2.35 -12.24
C ALA A 223 -18.59 2.79 -13.54
N ILE A 224 -18.08 3.83 -14.20
CA ILE A 224 -18.63 4.32 -15.48
C ILE A 224 -18.43 3.25 -16.59
N CYS A 225 -17.23 2.67 -16.71
CA CYS A 225 -16.97 1.59 -17.67
C CYS A 225 -17.93 0.42 -17.46
N ARG A 226 -18.15 -0.01 -16.20
CA ARG A 226 -19.13 -1.05 -15.88
C ARG A 226 -20.53 -0.67 -16.33
N LYS A 227 -21.01 0.53 -15.98
CA LYS A 227 -22.34 1.01 -16.37
C LYS A 227 -22.53 0.99 -17.89
N VAL A 228 -21.53 1.42 -18.64
CA VAL A 228 -21.56 1.40 -20.12
C VAL A 228 -21.55 -0.03 -20.66
N ALA A 229 -20.70 -0.92 -20.11
CA ALA A 229 -20.58 -2.29 -20.57
C ALA A 229 -21.87 -3.13 -20.36
N PHE A 230 -22.70 -2.76 -19.38
CA PHE A 230 -23.97 -3.43 -19.09
C PHE A 230 -25.18 -2.75 -19.76
N LEU A 231 -24.97 -1.74 -20.62
CA LEU A 231 -26.08 -1.20 -21.41
C LEU A 231 -26.61 -2.25 -22.41
N PRO A 232 -27.93 -2.28 -22.66
CA PRO A 232 -28.51 -3.05 -23.75
C PRO A 232 -27.91 -2.64 -25.13
N GLU A 233 -27.90 -3.56 -26.09
CA GLU A 233 -27.38 -3.27 -27.45
C GLU A 233 -28.12 -2.13 -28.13
N GLU A 234 -29.43 -1.98 -27.88
CA GLU A 234 -30.25 -0.87 -28.35
C GLU A 234 -29.92 0.48 -27.69
N GLY A 235 -28.98 0.50 -26.76
CA GLY A 235 -28.57 1.70 -26.05
C GLY A 235 -29.41 1.98 -24.79
N GLY A 236 -29.11 3.09 -24.12
CA GLY A 236 -29.78 3.51 -22.87
C GLY A 236 -29.03 4.66 -22.21
N GLY A 237 -29.56 5.11 -21.06
CA GLY A 237 -28.93 6.12 -20.23
C GLY A 237 -28.15 5.47 -19.09
N ILE A 238 -27.02 6.04 -18.69
CA ILE A 238 -26.33 5.73 -17.44
C ILE A 238 -26.51 6.89 -16.47
N GLU A 239 -26.68 6.58 -15.18
CA GLU A 239 -26.65 7.58 -14.14
C GLU A 239 -25.19 7.89 -13.78
N VAL A 240 -24.82 9.17 -13.85
CA VAL A 240 -23.52 9.69 -13.41
C VAL A 240 -23.81 10.74 -12.33
N TRP A 241 -23.10 10.63 -11.21
CA TRP A 241 -23.22 11.61 -10.15
C TRP A 241 -22.31 12.80 -10.43
N GLY A 242 -22.83 14.01 -10.17
CA GLY A 242 -22.16 15.25 -10.50
C GLY A 242 -22.63 15.82 -11.85
N ASP A 243 -22.19 17.01 -12.15
CA ASP A 243 -22.54 17.78 -13.35
C ASP A 243 -21.49 17.67 -14.47
N GLY A 244 -20.37 17.02 -14.20
CA GLY A 244 -19.26 16.86 -15.13
C GLY A 244 -18.27 18.04 -15.13
N LEU A 245 -18.38 18.94 -14.15
CA LEU A 245 -17.45 20.05 -13.90
C LEU A 245 -16.40 19.69 -12.86
#